data_80350e6a548f4c0a5a84c2505f532529
#
_entry.id   80350e6a548f4c0a5a84c2505f532529
#
_cell.length_a   1.000
_cell.length_b   1.000
_cell.length_c   1.000
_cell.angle_alpha   90.00
_cell.angle_beta   90.00
_cell.angle_gamma   90.00
#
_symmetry.space_group_name_H-M   'P 1'
#
loop_
_entity.id
_entity.type
_entity.pdbx_description
1 polymer ?
#
loop_
_entity_poly.entity_id
_entity_poly.type
_entity_poly.pdbx_seq_one_letter_code
_entity_poly.pdbx_strand_id
1 'polypeptide(L)'
;MENTIKFHLVEAVRKKGELTIANSQDFDELDMLPKFCKTSVPLYLICNTADVITKQLEAASNLSGEAAVERMFPGLDLDVFYYQISKLKNHLLISIAKKNGVDSYLDKLKEMNFSVVGFSLGLSTLGSLLNYINNETIYTNTNKIAFDSGHSEKLSISKVNNTAPVSYTVNGLHMKNSALVAFSGILDFLSDSAAHNSNFDAAVQNLQNEFKRNRIFRIVSRSSLVLILLILLSNFFVFSHYFDSVASLKENLAFDNENKKNLMTLTAKVAEKERKVDAVLSVTNSRTSHYLDELAASIPKSILLDGIQYQPLTKPVQVLKPIEVNIDELIVTGNCINSEDFSSWLIYLERLEWVRSVETLEYDYKNQNSSNFKIKISATTP
;
A
#
# COMPACT_ATOMS: atom_id res chain seq x y z
N MET A 1 6.98 23.87 -63.73
CA MET A 1 6.12 24.20 -62.54
C MET A 1 6.42 23.16 -61.53
N GLU A 2 7.06 23.55 -60.43
CA GLU A 2 7.28 22.65 -59.28
C GLU A 2 5.93 22.23 -58.72
N ASN A 3 5.69 20.92 -58.68
CA ASN A 3 4.52 20.33 -58.04
C ASN A 3 4.66 20.53 -56.52
N THR A 4 4.26 21.69 -56.03
CA THR A 4 4.21 21.95 -54.55
C THR A 4 3.15 21.03 -53.95
N ILE A 5 3.57 20.12 -53.09
CA ILE A 5 2.69 19.25 -52.32
C ILE A 5 2.00 20.10 -51.27
N LYS A 6 0.66 19.97 -51.14
CA LYS A 6 -0.14 20.62 -50.09
C LYS A 6 -0.72 19.55 -49.16
N PHE A 7 -0.78 19.87 -47.92
CA PHE A 7 -1.33 19.02 -46.87
C PHE A 7 -2.66 19.58 -46.41
N HIS A 8 -3.63 18.69 -46.22
CA HIS A 8 -4.97 19.03 -45.75
C HIS A 8 -5.28 18.20 -44.52
N LEU A 9 -5.45 18.85 -43.38
CA LEU A 9 -5.82 18.21 -42.11
C LEU A 9 -7.31 18.40 -41.84
N VAL A 10 -7.97 17.31 -41.48
CA VAL A 10 -9.32 17.35 -40.89
C VAL A 10 -9.29 16.56 -39.61
N GLU A 11 -9.67 17.20 -38.53
CA GLU A 11 -9.86 16.59 -37.23
C GLU A 11 -11.35 16.50 -36.92
N ALA A 12 -11.84 15.29 -36.63
CA ALA A 12 -13.21 15.05 -36.23
C ALA A 12 -13.32 14.49 -34.81
N VAL A 13 -14.35 14.90 -34.11
CA VAL A 13 -14.64 14.43 -32.76
C VAL A 13 -16.03 13.81 -32.73
N ARG A 14 -16.14 12.61 -32.18
CA ARG A 14 -17.41 11.92 -31.95
C ARG A 14 -17.94 12.21 -30.56
N LYS A 15 -19.09 12.91 -30.46
CA LYS A 15 -19.78 13.19 -29.19
C LYS A 15 -21.21 12.68 -29.28
N LYS A 16 -21.66 11.87 -28.32
CA LYS A 16 -23.03 11.32 -28.24
C LYS A 16 -23.51 10.64 -29.53
N GLY A 17 -22.61 10.01 -30.28
CA GLY A 17 -22.94 9.35 -31.53
C GLY A 17 -22.83 10.23 -32.78
N GLU A 18 -22.77 11.54 -32.63
CA GLU A 18 -22.62 12.50 -33.74
C GLU A 18 -21.15 12.84 -34.00
N LEU A 19 -20.79 12.97 -35.27
CA LEU A 19 -19.46 13.36 -35.72
C LEU A 19 -19.46 14.87 -35.99
N THR A 20 -18.50 15.57 -35.41
CA THR A 20 -18.31 17.01 -35.64
C THR A 20 -16.88 17.28 -36.08
N ILE A 21 -16.68 18.25 -36.99
CA ILE A 21 -15.36 18.70 -37.41
C ILE A 21 -14.85 19.68 -36.34
N ALA A 22 -13.73 19.28 -35.69
CA ALA A 22 -13.09 20.12 -34.67
C ALA A 22 -12.07 21.08 -35.27
N ASN A 23 -11.36 20.64 -36.33
CA ASN A 23 -10.35 21.46 -36.97
C ASN A 23 -10.25 21.07 -38.47
N SER A 24 -10.00 22.05 -39.31
CA SER A 24 -9.72 21.84 -40.74
C SER A 24 -8.70 22.90 -41.20
N GLN A 25 -7.50 22.45 -41.59
CA GLN A 25 -6.39 23.33 -41.93
C GLN A 25 -5.66 22.84 -43.18
N ASP A 26 -5.19 23.80 -43.96
CA ASP A 26 -4.36 23.58 -45.14
C ASP A 26 -2.94 24.14 -44.87
N PHE A 27 -1.89 23.39 -45.16
CA PHE A 27 -0.49 23.79 -44.96
C PHE A 27 0.43 23.21 -46.02
N ASP A 28 1.59 23.82 -46.19
CA ASP A 28 2.51 23.50 -47.28
C ASP A 28 3.65 22.56 -46.86
N GLU A 29 3.92 22.42 -45.57
CA GLU A 29 4.99 21.56 -45.05
C GLU A 29 4.48 20.63 -43.97
N LEU A 30 4.87 19.32 -44.06
CA LEU A 30 4.45 18.31 -43.11
C LEU A 30 4.91 18.62 -41.67
N ASP A 31 6.06 19.29 -41.53
CA ASP A 31 6.65 19.69 -40.25
C ASP A 31 5.78 20.69 -39.44
N MET A 32 4.79 21.32 -40.10
CA MET A 32 3.82 22.17 -39.43
C MET A 32 2.68 21.40 -38.73
N LEU A 33 2.52 20.10 -39.04
CA LEU A 33 1.43 19.29 -38.48
C LEU A 33 1.32 19.33 -36.94
N PRO A 34 2.42 19.29 -36.12
CA PRO A 34 2.34 19.36 -34.68
C PRO A 34 1.72 20.66 -34.14
N LYS A 35 1.67 21.72 -34.95
CA LYS A 35 1.04 22.99 -34.55
C LYS A 35 -0.49 22.92 -34.59
N PHE A 36 -1.03 22.02 -35.40
CA PHE A 36 -2.47 21.93 -35.68
C PHE A 36 -3.14 20.73 -35.04
N CYS A 37 -2.39 19.68 -34.73
CA CYS A 37 -2.93 18.43 -34.23
C CYS A 37 -2.02 17.83 -33.13
N LYS A 38 -2.63 17.21 -32.15
CA LYS A 38 -1.91 16.53 -31.05
C LYS A 38 -1.42 15.16 -31.51
N THR A 39 -0.20 14.80 -31.15
CA THR A 39 0.40 13.47 -31.46
C THR A 39 -0.33 12.28 -30.83
N SER A 40 -1.15 12.53 -29.80
CA SER A 40 -1.94 11.51 -29.11
C SER A 40 -3.21 11.09 -29.84
N VAL A 41 -3.63 11.86 -30.84
CA VAL A 41 -4.81 11.56 -31.67
C VAL A 41 -4.40 10.58 -32.79
N PRO A 42 -5.22 9.54 -33.07
CA PRO A 42 -4.94 8.65 -34.17
C PRO A 42 -5.01 9.41 -35.50
N LEU A 43 -4.01 9.20 -36.35
CA LEU A 43 -3.88 9.82 -37.66
C LEU A 43 -4.10 8.78 -38.76
N TYR A 44 -4.97 9.10 -39.72
CA TYR A 44 -5.15 8.32 -40.95
C TYR A 44 -4.59 9.10 -42.12
N LEU A 45 -3.64 8.51 -42.86
CA LEU A 45 -2.95 9.19 -43.95
C LEU A 45 -3.64 8.86 -45.29
N ILE A 46 -3.94 9.87 -46.10
CA ILE A 46 -4.38 9.67 -47.47
C ILE A 46 -3.34 10.27 -48.42
N CYS A 47 -2.67 9.41 -49.18
CA CYS A 47 -1.71 9.82 -50.20
C CYS A 47 -2.45 10.09 -51.54
N ASN A 48 -2.62 11.38 -51.86
CA ASN A 48 -3.25 11.81 -53.12
C ASN A 48 -2.35 12.83 -53.83
N THR A 49 -1.10 12.45 -54.09
CA THR A 49 -0.10 13.26 -54.77
C THR A 49 -0.11 12.99 -56.27
N ALA A 50 0.72 13.71 -57.03
CA ALA A 50 0.91 13.49 -58.49
C ALA A 50 1.43 12.08 -58.81
N ASP A 51 2.14 11.46 -57.84
CA ASP A 51 2.71 10.11 -57.97
C ASP A 51 1.68 8.99 -57.76
N VAL A 52 0.49 9.33 -57.30
CA VAL A 52 -0.62 8.38 -57.14
C VAL A 52 -1.44 8.37 -58.42
N ILE A 53 -1.51 7.22 -59.06
CA ILE A 53 -2.27 7.03 -60.32
C ILE A 53 -3.53 6.23 -60.00
N THR A 54 -4.70 6.83 -60.27
CA THR A 54 -5.99 6.17 -60.09
C THR A 54 -6.62 5.93 -61.48
N LYS A 55 -7.02 4.73 -61.72
CA LYS A 55 -7.82 4.34 -62.92
C LYS A 55 -9.14 3.73 -62.46
N GLN A 56 -10.14 3.83 -63.35
CA GLN A 56 -11.47 3.26 -63.10
C GLN A 56 -11.73 2.08 -64.02
N LEU A 57 -12.44 1.09 -63.51
CA LEU A 57 -12.90 -0.10 -64.23
C LEU A 57 -14.40 -0.31 -63.94
N GLU A 58 -15.19 -0.67 -64.95
CA GLU A 58 -16.59 -1.02 -64.69
C GLU A 58 -16.70 -2.30 -63.89
N ALA A 59 -17.57 -2.27 -62.84
CA ALA A 59 -17.71 -3.40 -61.91
C ALA A 59 -18.35 -4.66 -62.53
N ALA A 60 -18.87 -4.57 -63.74
CA ALA A 60 -19.43 -5.71 -64.50
C ALA A 60 -18.38 -6.78 -64.85
N SER A 61 -17.09 -6.48 -64.71
CA SER A 61 -16.05 -7.48 -64.89
C SER A 61 -15.88 -8.19 -63.52
N ASN A 62 -16.13 -9.49 -63.43
CA ASN A 62 -15.89 -10.34 -62.23
C ASN A 62 -14.41 -10.43 -61.86
N LEU A 63 -13.64 -9.39 -62.12
CA LEU A 63 -12.23 -9.28 -61.83
C LEU A 63 -12.07 -8.70 -60.44
N SER A 64 -11.36 -9.40 -59.58
CA SER A 64 -11.05 -8.95 -58.22
C SER A 64 -9.56 -9.09 -57.93
N GLY A 65 -9.07 -8.27 -57.02
CA GLY A 65 -7.69 -8.34 -56.52
C GLY A 65 -6.64 -8.06 -57.61
N GLU A 66 -5.56 -8.82 -57.60
CA GLU A 66 -4.40 -8.62 -58.50
C GLU A 66 -4.75 -8.68 -60.00
N ALA A 67 -5.72 -9.50 -60.40
CA ALA A 67 -6.16 -9.58 -61.77
C ALA A 67 -6.75 -8.26 -62.33
N ALA A 68 -7.43 -7.49 -61.46
CA ALA A 68 -7.93 -6.17 -61.81
C ALA A 68 -6.79 -5.14 -61.95
N VAL A 69 -5.77 -5.26 -61.09
CA VAL A 69 -4.56 -4.41 -61.15
C VAL A 69 -3.79 -4.70 -62.44
N GLU A 70 -3.51 -5.97 -62.75
CA GLU A 70 -2.78 -6.37 -63.92
C GLU A 70 -3.47 -5.91 -65.19
N ARG A 71 -4.82 -5.99 -65.29
CA ARG A 71 -5.58 -5.49 -66.43
C ARG A 71 -5.43 -3.99 -66.61
N MET A 72 -5.41 -3.19 -65.53
CA MET A 72 -5.35 -1.74 -65.63
C MET A 72 -3.92 -1.21 -65.73
N PHE A 73 -2.96 -1.96 -65.18
CA PHE A 73 -1.54 -1.61 -65.11
C PHE A 73 -0.69 -2.83 -65.51
N PRO A 74 -0.68 -3.23 -66.77
CA PRO A 74 0.07 -4.41 -67.22
C PRO A 74 1.56 -4.30 -66.88
N GLY A 75 2.13 -5.37 -66.34
CA GLY A 75 3.55 -5.44 -66.02
C GLY A 75 3.96 -4.61 -64.83
N LEU A 76 3.02 -4.22 -63.93
CA LEU A 76 3.33 -3.51 -62.69
C LEU A 76 4.05 -4.43 -61.73
N ASP A 77 5.20 -3.99 -61.20
CA ASP A 77 5.94 -4.70 -60.19
C ASP A 77 5.31 -4.44 -58.80
N LEU A 78 4.58 -5.44 -58.26
CA LEU A 78 3.90 -5.36 -56.96
C LEU A 78 4.86 -5.34 -55.78
N ASP A 79 6.13 -5.67 -55.99
CA ASP A 79 7.14 -5.54 -54.94
C ASP A 79 7.57 -4.07 -54.70
N VAL A 80 7.43 -3.23 -55.71
CA VAL A 80 7.80 -1.81 -55.72
C VAL A 80 6.60 -0.89 -55.51
N PHE A 81 5.40 -1.36 -55.83
CA PHE A 81 4.18 -0.54 -55.76
C PHE A 81 3.18 -1.06 -54.75
N TYR A 82 2.58 -0.13 -54.01
CA TYR A 82 1.32 -0.34 -53.33
C TYR A 82 0.17 -0.20 -54.32
N TYR A 83 -0.86 -1.05 -54.15
CA TYR A 83 -2.13 -0.86 -54.86
C TYR A 83 -3.30 -0.92 -53.86
N GLN A 84 -4.37 -0.22 -54.21
CA GLN A 84 -5.65 -0.27 -53.46
C GLN A 84 -6.80 -0.29 -54.46
N ILE A 85 -7.73 -1.21 -54.28
CA ILE A 85 -8.95 -1.33 -55.04
C ILE A 85 -10.12 -0.95 -54.11
N SER A 86 -10.95 -0.01 -54.56
CA SER A 86 -12.16 0.39 -53.82
C SER A 86 -13.36 0.39 -54.76
N LYS A 87 -14.53 0.11 -54.20
CA LYS A 87 -15.78 0.15 -54.95
C LYS A 87 -16.40 1.54 -54.88
N LEU A 88 -16.69 2.12 -56.01
CA LEU A 88 -17.37 3.41 -56.10
C LEU A 88 -18.63 3.26 -56.96
N LYS A 89 -19.81 3.08 -56.35
CA LYS A 89 -21.06 2.71 -57.04
C LYS A 89 -20.84 1.46 -57.92
N ASN A 90 -21.03 1.55 -59.23
CA ASN A 90 -20.86 0.48 -60.20
C ASN A 90 -19.46 0.46 -60.85
N HIS A 91 -18.49 1.13 -60.23
CA HIS A 91 -17.10 1.17 -60.73
C HIS A 91 -16.12 0.69 -59.65
N LEU A 92 -15.02 0.13 -60.08
CA LEU A 92 -13.85 -0.13 -59.26
C LEU A 92 -12.82 0.97 -59.50
N LEU A 93 -12.35 1.59 -58.47
CA LEU A 93 -11.20 2.48 -58.49
C LEU A 93 -9.96 1.70 -58.09
N ILE A 94 -8.95 1.71 -58.95
CA ILE A 94 -7.67 1.08 -58.72
C ILE A 94 -6.62 2.17 -58.64
N SER A 95 -6.08 2.37 -57.47
CA SER A 95 -5.04 3.36 -57.16
C SER A 95 -3.71 2.66 -56.94
N ILE A 96 -2.63 3.16 -57.54
CA ILE A 96 -1.27 2.67 -57.31
C ILE A 96 -0.36 3.82 -56.86
N ALA A 97 0.65 3.50 -56.07
CA ALA A 97 1.71 4.42 -55.65
C ALA A 97 3.02 3.67 -55.42
N LYS A 98 4.15 4.31 -55.63
CA LYS A 98 5.45 3.73 -55.23
C LYS A 98 5.54 3.58 -53.69
N LYS A 99 5.97 2.40 -53.23
CA LYS A 99 6.13 2.10 -51.82
C LYS A 99 7.02 3.13 -51.14
N ASN A 100 8.21 3.39 -51.66
CA ASN A 100 9.16 4.33 -51.09
C ASN A 100 8.57 5.74 -50.86
N GLY A 101 7.68 6.20 -51.74
CA GLY A 101 7.04 7.51 -51.60
C GLY A 101 6.06 7.54 -50.42
N VAL A 102 5.25 6.51 -50.25
CA VAL A 102 4.28 6.38 -49.15
C VAL A 102 5.02 6.17 -47.83
N ASP A 103 5.98 5.24 -47.85
CA ASP A 103 6.76 4.88 -46.63
C ASP A 103 7.52 6.08 -46.10
N SER A 104 8.07 6.96 -46.94
CA SER A 104 8.75 8.19 -46.50
C SER A 104 7.83 9.12 -45.72
N TYR A 105 6.54 9.20 -46.04
CA TYR A 105 5.58 9.98 -45.27
C TYR A 105 5.23 9.29 -43.95
N LEU A 106 5.07 7.97 -43.97
CA LEU A 106 4.81 7.18 -42.73
C LEU A 106 5.97 7.30 -41.75
N ASP A 107 7.21 7.20 -42.22
CA ASP A 107 8.41 7.33 -41.40
C ASP A 107 8.54 8.74 -40.80
N LYS A 108 8.35 9.79 -41.62
CA LYS A 108 8.32 11.16 -41.11
C LYS A 108 7.27 11.38 -40.03
N LEU A 109 6.07 10.88 -40.22
CA LEU A 109 5.00 10.97 -39.21
C LEU A 109 5.37 10.22 -37.94
N LYS A 110 6.05 9.08 -38.05
CA LYS A 110 6.55 8.31 -36.92
C LYS A 110 7.69 9.02 -36.18
N GLU A 111 8.63 9.64 -36.89
CA GLU A 111 9.69 10.47 -36.34
C GLU A 111 9.11 11.65 -35.50
N MET A 112 8.02 12.24 -35.99
CA MET A 112 7.28 13.28 -35.29
C MET A 112 6.39 12.75 -34.14
N ASN A 113 6.47 11.45 -33.83
CA ASN A 113 5.69 10.77 -32.77
C ASN A 113 4.17 10.76 -33.01
N PHE A 114 3.70 10.89 -34.26
CA PHE A 114 2.30 10.68 -34.56
C PHE A 114 1.94 9.20 -34.61
N SER A 115 0.76 8.88 -34.07
CA SER A 115 0.22 7.51 -34.10
C SER A 115 -0.59 7.30 -35.40
N VAL A 116 0.06 6.83 -36.47
CA VAL A 116 -0.63 6.50 -37.70
C VAL A 116 -1.37 5.18 -37.52
N VAL A 117 -2.69 5.18 -37.79
CA VAL A 117 -3.57 4.00 -37.63
C VAL A 117 -3.92 3.36 -38.98
N GLY A 118 -3.52 3.94 -40.09
CA GLY A 118 -3.72 3.42 -41.44
C GLY A 118 -3.44 4.45 -42.52
N PHE A 119 -3.41 3.97 -43.74
CA PHE A 119 -3.26 4.85 -44.89
C PHE A 119 -4.08 4.35 -46.07
N SER A 120 -4.33 5.26 -47.03
CA SER A 120 -5.09 4.99 -48.25
C SER A 120 -4.49 5.75 -49.41
N LEU A 121 -4.79 5.29 -50.63
CA LEU A 121 -4.26 5.84 -51.90
C LEU A 121 -5.35 6.56 -52.69
N GLY A 122 -5.05 7.77 -53.14
CA GLY A 122 -5.87 8.53 -54.08
C GLY A 122 -7.29 8.81 -53.57
N LEU A 123 -8.26 8.41 -54.35
CA LEU A 123 -9.67 8.63 -54.09
C LEU A 123 -10.36 7.38 -53.50
N SER A 124 -9.60 6.39 -53.07
CA SER A 124 -10.14 5.08 -52.64
C SER A 124 -11.16 5.16 -51.51
N THR A 125 -11.01 6.11 -50.58
CA THR A 125 -11.92 6.30 -49.43
C THR A 125 -13.20 7.08 -49.82
N LEU A 126 -13.25 7.65 -50.98
CA LEU A 126 -14.34 8.55 -51.40
C LEU A 126 -15.73 7.87 -51.41
N GLY A 127 -15.74 6.54 -51.62
CA GLY A 127 -16.95 5.74 -51.57
C GLY A 127 -17.75 5.90 -50.26
N SER A 128 -17.07 6.00 -49.14
CA SER A 128 -17.66 6.20 -47.84
C SER A 128 -18.34 7.56 -47.70
N LEU A 129 -17.93 8.55 -48.46
CA LEU A 129 -18.50 9.91 -48.44
C LEU A 129 -19.68 10.08 -49.38
N LEU A 130 -19.71 9.39 -50.54
CA LEU A 130 -20.71 9.57 -51.60
C LEU A 130 -22.14 9.26 -51.15
N ASN A 131 -22.32 8.43 -50.14
CA ASN A 131 -23.63 8.12 -49.57
C ASN A 131 -24.27 9.34 -48.87
N TYR A 132 -23.47 10.37 -48.60
CA TYR A 132 -23.89 11.57 -47.83
C TYR A 132 -23.85 12.86 -48.66
N ILE A 133 -23.47 12.79 -49.95
CA ILE A 133 -23.42 13.92 -50.89
C ILE A 133 -24.31 13.61 -52.09
N ASN A 134 -25.28 14.47 -52.38
CA ASN A 134 -26.24 14.31 -53.49
C ASN A 134 -25.88 15.15 -54.73
N ASN A 135 -24.63 15.51 -54.89
CA ASN A 135 -24.18 16.32 -56.00
C ASN A 135 -23.81 15.47 -57.20
N GLU A 136 -24.27 15.79 -58.42
CA GLU A 136 -23.88 15.12 -59.68
C GLU A 136 -22.41 15.35 -60.01
N THR A 137 -21.84 16.46 -59.55
CA THR A 137 -20.41 16.76 -59.75
C THR A 137 -19.76 17.14 -58.41
N ILE A 138 -18.69 16.47 -58.10
CA ILE A 138 -17.91 16.72 -56.88
C ILE A 138 -16.50 17.15 -57.27
N TYR A 139 -16.05 18.26 -56.73
CA TYR A 139 -14.68 18.72 -56.88
C TYR A 139 -13.93 18.38 -55.60
N THR A 140 -12.80 17.71 -55.73
CA THR A 140 -11.83 17.53 -54.66
C THR A 140 -10.69 18.53 -54.83
N ASN A 141 -9.64 18.42 -54.03
CA ASN A 141 -8.44 19.26 -54.18
C ASN A 141 -7.71 19.06 -55.54
N THR A 142 -7.80 17.89 -56.14
CA THR A 142 -7.04 17.52 -57.33
C THR A 142 -7.91 16.96 -58.47
N ASN A 143 -9.17 16.61 -58.21
CA ASN A 143 -10.00 15.90 -59.13
C ASN A 143 -11.42 16.48 -59.24
N LYS A 144 -11.98 16.43 -60.43
CA LYS A 144 -13.41 16.59 -60.70
C LYS A 144 -14.00 15.20 -60.92
N ILE A 145 -15.02 14.87 -60.19
CA ILE A 145 -15.74 13.61 -60.27
C ILE A 145 -17.16 13.92 -60.69
N ALA A 146 -17.57 13.43 -61.85
CA ALA A 146 -18.91 13.65 -62.37
C ALA A 146 -19.62 12.30 -62.53
N PHE A 147 -20.86 12.25 -62.07
CA PHE A 147 -21.77 11.14 -62.24
C PHE A 147 -22.79 11.51 -63.30
N ASP A 148 -22.80 10.81 -64.39
CA ASP A 148 -23.81 10.97 -65.42
C ASP A 148 -25.07 10.19 -65.03
N SER A 149 -26.17 10.88 -64.78
CA SER A 149 -27.46 10.32 -64.33
C SER A 149 -28.20 9.62 -65.48
N GLY A 150 -27.59 9.48 -66.67
CA GLY A 150 -28.15 8.79 -67.82
C GLY A 150 -28.22 7.28 -67.65
N HIS A 151 -28.74 6.58 -68.74
CA HIS A 151 -28.98 5.13 -68.76
C HIS A 151 -27.76 4.23 -68.44
N SER A 152 -26.55 4.76 -68.47
CA SER A 152 -25.35 4.14 -67.88
C SER A 152 -24.75 5.11 -66.90
N GLU A 153 -24.81 4.77 -65.58
CA GLU A 153 -24.13 5.52 -64.54
C GLU A 153 -22.62 5.61 -64.82
N LYS A 154 -22.25 6.52 -65.75
CA LYS A 154 -20.85 6.72 -66.11
C LYS A 154 -20.20 7.62 -65.08
N LEU A 155 -19.15 7.08 -64.47
CA LEU A 155 -18.26 7.84 -63.62
C LEU A 155 -17.18 8.48 -64.49
N SER A 156 -16.99 9.77 -64.41
CA SER A 156 -15.87 10.48 -65.03
C SER A 156 -15.00 11.13 -63.98
N ILE A 157 -13.74 10.75 -63.96
CA ILE A 157 -12.73 11.32 -63.05
C ILE A 157 -11.70 12.05 -63.93
N SER A 158 -11.60 13.36 -63.75
CA SER A 158 -10.61 14.18 -64.43
C SER A 158 -9.75 14.96 -63.42
N LYS A 159 -8.44 15.04 -63.70
CA LYS A 159 -7.55 15.91 -62.89
C LYS A 159 -7.88 17.37 -63.18
N VAL A 160 -7.93 18.17 -62.14
CA VAL A 160 -8.17 19.62 -62.23
C VAL A 160 -7.03 20.32 -61.50
N ASN A 161 -6.33 21.14 -62.26
CA ASN A 161 -5.31 22.01 -61.68
C ASN A 161 -6.01 23.27 -61.18
N ASN A 162 -5.89 23.56 -59.89
CA ASN A 162 -6.37 24.79 -59.23
C ASN A 162 -7.91 24.92 -59.17
N THR A 163 -8.58 24.05 -58.42
CA THR A 163 -10.01 24.18 -58.15
C THR A 163 -10.30 25.38 -57.23
N ALA A 164 -11.21 26.23 -57.64
CA ALA A 164 -11.76 27.27 -56.78
C ALA A 164 -12.37 26.63 -55.51
N PRO A 165 -12.31 27.27 -54.34
CA PRO A 165 -12.89 26.73 -53.11
C PRO A 165 -14.42 26.59 -53.30
N VAL A 166 -14.89 25.34 -53.26
CA VAL A 166 -16.31 24.98 -53.28
C VAL A 166 -16.68 24.41 -51.93
N SER A 167 -17.80 24.85 -51.35
CA SER A 167 -18.31 24.30 -50.09
C SER A 167 -19.34 23.23 -50.32
N TYR A 168 -19.24 22.14 -49.55
CA TYR A 168 -20.19 21.03 -49.56
C TYR A 168 -20.84 20.87 -48.20
N THR A 169 -22.09 20.41 -48.22
CA THR A 169 -22.77 20.01 -46.97
C THR A 169 -22.90 18.48 -46.96
N VAL A 170 -22.27 17.87 -46.02
CA VAL A 170 -22.26 16.42 -45.82
C VAL A 170 -23.01 16.12 -44.53
N ASN A 171 -24.26 15.64 -44.64
CA ASN A 171 -25.11 15.36 -43.47
C ASN A 171 -25.11 16.49 -42.41
N GLY A 172 -25.25 17.74 -42.87
CA GLY A 172 -25.28 18.93 -42.00
C GLY A 172 -23.89 19.52 -41.67
N LEU A 173 -22.79 18.84 -42.01
CA LEU A 173 -21.44 19.37 -41.82
C LEU A 173 -21.02 20.18 -43.07
N HIS A 174 -20.59 21.43 -42.85
CA HIS A 174 -20.07 22.26 -43.91
C HIS A 174 -18.57 22.13 -44.05
N MET A 175 -18.07 21.80 -45.24
CA MET A 175 -16.66 21.66 -45.48
C MET A 175 -16.25 22.10 -46.88
N LYS A 176 -14.99 22.51 -47.03
CA LYS A 176 -14.43 22.87 -48.33
C LYS A 176 -14.06 21.62 -49.15
N ASN A 177 -14.01 21.76 -50.46
CA ASN A 177 -13.56 20.69 -51.38
C ASN A 177 -12.18 20.12 -51.02
N SER A 178 -11.26 20.93 -50.48
CA SER A 178 -9.92 20.47 -50.02
C SER A 178 -10.00 19.46 -48.85
N ALA A 179 -11.04 19.56 -48.02
CA ALA A 179 -11.23 18.70 -46.88
C ALA A 179 -11.97 17.37 -47.17
N LEU A 180 -12.64 17.26 -48.35
CA LEU A 180 -13.52 16.12 -48.64
C LEU A 180 -12.80 14.77 -48.60
N VAL A 181 -11.63 14.68 -49.22
CA VAL A 181 -10.83 13.42 -49.25
C VAL A 181 -10.35 13.05 -47.87
N ALA A 182 -9.85 14.00 -47.11
CA ALA A 182 -9.42 13.76 -45.72
C ALA A 182 -10.59 13.31 -44.85
N PHE A 183 -11.76 13.95 -45.00
CA PHE A 183 -12.98 13.57 -44.26
C PHE A 183 -13.51 12.19 -44.68
N SER A 184 -13.41 11.84 -45.95
CA SER A 184 -13.78 10.50 -46.43
C SER A 184 -12.96 9.38 -45.76
N GLY A 185 -11.67 9.64 -45.52
CA GLY A 185 -10.83 8.70 -44.75
C GLY A 185 -11.24 8.51 -43.29
N ILE A 186 -11.74 9.56 -42.66
CA ILE A 186 -12.32 9.45 -41.31
C ILE A 186 -13.57 8.57 -41.33
N LEU A 187 -14.47 8.79 -42.29
CA LEU A 187 -15.68 7.98 -42.45
C LEU A 187 -15.35 6.52 -42.73
N ASP A 188 -14.38 6.30 -43.62
CA ASP A 188 -13.92 4.98 -43.98
C ASP A 188 -13.35 4.21 -42.76
N PHE A 189 -12.48 4.86 -42.02
CA PHE A 189 -11.90 4.30 -40.80
C PHE A 189 -12.96 4.00 -39.73
N LEU A 190 -13.98 4.84 -39.60
CA LEU A 190 -15.04 4.67 -38.58
C LEU A 190 -16.10 3.63 -39.01
N SER A 191 -16.30 3.42 -40.31
CA SER A 191 -17.30 2.48 -40.81
C SER A 191 -16.82 1.05 -40.78
N ASP A 192 -15.51 0.83 -40.50
CA ASP A 192 -14.87 -0.51 -40.53
C ASP A 192 -15.28 -1.35 -41.79
N SER A 193 -15.56 -0.62 -42.87
CA SER A 193 -16.06 -1.23 -44.11
C SER A 193 -14.90 -1.91 -44.83
N ALA A 194 -14.90 -3.24 -44.82
CA ALA A 194 -13.97 -4.11 -45.57
C ALA A 194 -14.13 -4.00 -47.10
N ALA A 195 -14.50 -2.82 -47.60
CA ALA A 195 -14.74 -2.59 -49.03
C ALA A 195 -13.46 -2.38 -49.86
N HIS A 196 -12.30 -2.46 -49.23
CA HIS A 196 -11.01 -2.25 -49.87
C HIS A 196 -10.24 -3.56 -49.96
N ASN A 197 -9.55 -3.74 -51.08
CA ASN A 197 -8.59 -4.81 -51.27
C ASN A 197 -7.25 -4.17 -51.64
N SER A 198 -6.22 -4.44 -50.84
CA SER A 198 -4.89 -3.86 -51.04
C SER A 198 -3.77 -4.86 -50.74
N ASN A 199 -2.59 -4.62 -51.29
CA ASN A 199 -1.39 -5.40 -50.96
C ASN A 199 -0.70 -4.89 -49.69
N PHE A 200 -1.30 -3.93 -48.98
CA PHE A 200 -0.77 -3.37 -47.71
C PHE A 200 -1.72 -3.52 -46.50
N ASP A 201 -2.74 -4.37 -46.62
CA ASP A 201 -3.69 -4.62 -45.53
C ASP A 201 -2.98 -5.11 -44.25
N ALA A 202 -1.96 -5.95 -44.38
CA ALA A 202 -1.14 -6.42 -43.28
C ALA A 202 -0.36 -5.27 -42.61
N ALA A 203 0.14 -4.31 -43.39
CA ALA A 203 0.82 -3.13 -42.86
C ALA A 203 -0.13 -2.23 -42.08
N VAL A 204 -1.34 -2.03 -42.60
CA VAL A 204 -2.39 -1.26 -41.88
C VAL A 204 -2.80 -1.94 -40.58
N GLN A 205 -2.99 -3.27 -40.59
CA GLN A 205 -3.27 -4.01 -39.36
C GLN A 205 -2.15 -3.89 -38.32
N ASN A 206 -0.90 -3.92 -38.77
CA ASN A 206 0.23 -3.70 -37.86
C ASN A 206 0.21 -2.31 -37.23
N LEU A 207 -0.05 -1.25 -37.99
CA LEU A 207 -0.20 0.12 -37.50
C LEU A 207 -1.34 0.23 -36.47
N GLN A 208 -2.50 -0.38 -36.75
CA GLN A 208 -3.62 -0.40 -35.81
C GLN A 208 -3.29 -1.15 -34.52
N ASN A 209 -2.62 -2.30 -34.63
CA ASN A 209 -2.21 -3.10 -33.47
C ASN A 209 -1.17 -2.35 -32.61
N GLU A 210 -0.23 -1.67 -33.28
CA GLU A 210 0.75 -0.83 -32.59
C GLU A 210 0.06 0.32 -31.83
N PHE A 211 -0.89 1.00 -32.46
CA PHE A 211 -1.69 2.03 -31.79
C PHE A 211 -2.47 1.50 -30.60
N LYS A 212 -3.18 0.36 -30.78
CA LYS A 212 -3.94 -0.29 -29.70
C LYS A 212 -3.03 -0.67 -28.55
N ARG A 213 -1.87 -1.29 -28.84
CA ARG A 213 -0.87 -1.69 -27.84
C ARG A 213 -0.34 -0.49 -27.06
N ASN A 214 0.05 0.58 -27.78
CA ASN A 214 0.57 1.80 -27.14
C ASN A 214 -0.49 2.53 -26.32
N ARG A 215 -1.75 2.50 -26.73
CA ARG A 215 -2.87 3.05 -25.96
C ARG A 215 -3.13 2.25 -24.70
N ILE A 216 -3.18 0.92 -24.80
CA ILE A 216 -3.36 0.02 -23.64
C ILE A 216 -2.19 0.19 -22.67
N PHE A 217 -0.96 0.19 -23.18
CA PHE A 217 0.22 0.37 -22.35
C PHE A 217 0.18 1.68 -21.55
N ARG A 218 -0.19 2.79 -22.17
CA ARG A 218 -0.33 4.09 -21.47
C ARG A 218 -1.39 4.06 -20.36
N ILE A 219 -2.53 3.40 -20.61
CA ILE A 219 -3.61 3.28 -19.62
C ILE A 219 -3.15 2.39 -18.48
N VAL A 220 -2.62 1.19 -18.78
CA VAL A 220 -2.17 0.21 -17.79
C VAL A 220 -1.04 0.78 -16.95
N SER A 221 -0.05 1.44 -17.58
CA SER A 221 1.08 2.04 -16.86
C SER A 221 0.62 3.11 -15.86
N ARG A 222 -0.31 3.99 -16.26
CA ARG A 222 -0.88 5.00 -15.33
C ARG A 222 -1.68 4.36 -14.20
N SER A 223 -2.51 3.37 -14.53
CA SER A 223 -3.32 2.66 -13.53
C SER A 223 -2.45 1.86 -12.55
N SER A 224 -1.37 1.23 -13.05
CA SER A 224 -0.39 0.52 -12.23
C SER A 224 0.31 1.46 -11.25
N LEU A 225 0.70 2.65 -11.69
CA LEU A 225 1.32 3.65 -10.82
C LEU A 225 0.39 4.07 -9.67
N VAL A 226 -0.88 4.32 -10.00
CA VAL A 226 -1.91 4.66 -9.00
C VAL A 226 -2.12 3.48 -8.04
N LEU A 227 -2.16 2.25 -8.55
CA LEU A 227 -2.32 1.05 -7.71
C LEU A 227 -1.14 0.89 -6.74
N ILE A 228 0.10 1.05 -7.23
CA ILE A 228 1.29 0.99 -6.38
C ILE A 228 1.23 2.06 -5.28
N LEU A 229 0.84 3.29 -5.65
CA LEU A 229 0.67 4.37 -4.67
C LEU A 229 -0.36 4.02 -3.60
N LEU A 230 -1.51 3.43 -3.99
CA LEU A 230 -2.55 3.00 -3.05
C LEU A 230 -2.05 1.89 -2.11
N ILE A 231 -1.27 0.93 -2.64
CA ILE A 231 -0.67 -0.15 -1.82
C ILE A 231 0.32 0.45 -0.81
N LEU A 232 1.17 1.38 -1.23
CA LEU A 232 2.12 2.06 -0.34
C LEU A 232 1.39 2.88 0.74
N LEU A 233 0.34 3.59 0.35
CA LEU A 233 -0.48 4.37 1.28
C LEU A 233 -1.19 3.46 2.30
N SER A 234 -1.76 2.35 1.84
CA SER A 234 -2.39 1.35 2.71
C SER A 234 -1.37 0.76 3.69
N ASN A 235 -0.18 0.39 3.20
CA ASN A 235 0.90 -0.11 4.05
C ASN A 235 1.33 0.94 5.09
N PHE A 236 1.42 2.21 4.69
CA PHE A 236 1.74 3.30 5.62
C PHE A 236 0.70 3.43 6.74
N PHE A 237 -0.60 3.39 6.42
CA PHE A 237 -1.66 3.46 7.45
C PHE A 237 -1.65 2.25 8.38
N VAL A 238 -1.47 1.05 7.83
CA VAL A 238 -1.35 -0.18 8.64
C VAL A 238 -0.13 -0.07 9.56
N PHE A 239 1.02 0.32 9.02
CA PHE A 239 2.23 0.50 9.81
C PHE A 239 2.07 1.54 10.92
N SER A 240 1.50 2.71 10.60
CA SER A 240 1.24 3.78 11.58
C SER A 240 0.35 3.29 12.71
N HIS A 241 -0.75 2.60 12.38
CA HIS A 241 -1.66 2.05 13.39
C HIS A 241 -0.97 1.03 14.32
N TYR A 242 -0.19 0.11 13.76
CA TYR A 242 0.56 -0.86 14.58
C TYR A 242 1.69 -0.20 15.38
N PHE A 243 2.36 0.79 14.81
CA PHE A 243 3.40 1.53 15.50
C PHE A 243 2.86 2.25 16.74
N ASP A 244 1.73 2.95 16.59
CA ASP A 244 1.06 3.64 17.69
C ASP A 244 0.58 2.65 18.78
N SER A 245 0.05 1.50 18.37
CA SER A 245 -0.38 0.44 19.28
C SER A 245 0.81 -0.15 20.06
N VAL A 246 1.93 -0.39 19.41
CA VAL A 246 3.16 -0.89 20.07
C VAL A 246 3.74 0.17 21.01
N ALA A 247 3.72 1.45 20.62
CA ALA A 247 4.19 2.55 21.46
C ALA A 247 3.36 2.65 22.75
N SER A 248 2.04 2.61 22.65
CA SER A 248 1.14 2.65 23.81
C SER A 248 1.28 1.42 24.73
N LEU A 249 1.50 0.23 24.15
CA LEU A 249 1.77 -0.97 24.94
C LEU A 249 3.09 -0.87 25.72
N LYS A 250 4.13 -0.32 25.12
CA LYS A 250 5.43 -0.10 25.80
C LYS A 250 5.30 0.89 26.94
N GLU A 251 4.54 1.96 26.75
CA GLU A 251 4.28 2.96 27.78
C GLU A 251 3.51 2.34 28.96
N ASN A 252 2.46 1.56 28.69
CA ASN A 252 1.71 0.85 29.71
C ASN A 252 2.59 -0.15 30.48
N LEU A 253 3.44 -0.91 29.80
CA LEU A 253 4.38 -1.83 30.44
C LEU A 253 5.41 -1.11 31.32
N ALA A 254 5.89 0.05 30.92
CA ALA A 254 6.80 0.86 31.73
C ALA A 254 6.11 1.36 32.99
N PHE A 255 4.88 1.85 32.90
CA PHE A 255 4.05 2.28 34.01
C PHE A 255 3.73 1.13 34.98
N ASP A 256 3.36 -0.04 34.47
CA ASP A 256 3.09 -1.23 35.30
C ASP A 256 4.34 -1.72 36.02
N ASN A 257 5.50 -1.68 35.41
CA ASN A 257 6.77 -2.04 36.05
C ASN A 257 7.14 -1.05 37.15
N GLU A 258 6.91 0.24 36.96
CA GLU A 258 7.12 1.26 38.00
C GLU A 258 6.16 1.08 39.18
N ASN A 259 4.88 0.83 38.91
CA ASN A 259 3.89 0.53 39.94
C ASN A 259 4.24 -0.72 40.74
N LYS A 260 4.68 -1.79 40.05
CA LYS A 260 5.15 -3.01 40.74
C LYS A 260 6.34 -2.75 41.64
N LYS A 261 7.31 -1.96 41.19
CA LYS A 261 8.47 -1.56 42.00
C LYS A 261 8.04 -0.75 43.24
N ASN A 262 7.12 0.19 43.04
CA ASN A 262 6.57 0.99 44.12
C ASN A 262 5.80 0.14 45.15
N LEU A 263 4.98 -0.80 44.70
CA LEU A 263 4.30 -1.76 45.55
C LEU A 263 5.27 -2.60 46.37
N MET A 264 6.33 -3.15 45.75
CA MET A 264 7.36 -3.91 46.46
C MET A 264 8.06 -3.09 47.52
N THR A 265 8.38 -1.82 47.26
CA THR A 265 9.02 -0.94 48.22
C THR A 265 8.09 -0.57 49.38
N LEU A 266 6.81 -0.35 49.10
CA LEU A 266 5.80 -0.11 50.12
C LEU A 266 5.57 -1.33 51.01
N THR A 267 5.44 -2.51 50.44
CA THR A 267 5.27 -3.78 51.14
C THR A 267 6.47 -4.04 52.09
N ALA A 268 7.69 -3.81 51.60
CA ALA A 268 8.89 -3.94 52.43
C ALA A 268 8.90 -2.95 53.60
N LYS A 269 8.47 -1.69 53.41
CA LYS A 269 8.35 -0.68 54.45
C LYS A 269 7.27 -1.04 55.47
N VAL A 270 6.12 -1.57 55.03
CA VAL A 270 5.06 -2.04 55.93
C VAL A 270 5.57 -3.18 56.80
N ALA A 271 6.19 -4.21 56.20
CA ALA A 271 6.73 -5.34 56.94
C ALA A 271 7.84 -4.94 57.94
N GLU A 272 8.63 -3.91 57.65
CA GLU A 272 9.60 -3.36 58.59
C GLU A 272 8.90 -2.65 59.79
N LYS A 273 7.86 -1.88 59.51
CA LYS A 273 7.10 -1.20 60.56
C LYS A 273 6.33 -2.19 61.45
N GLU A 274 5.71 -3.22 60.86
CA GLU A 274 5.05 -4.30 61.60
C GLU A 274 6.02 -4.98 62.55
N ARG A 275 7.22 -5.35 62.09
CA ARG A 275 8.26 -5.92 63.00
C ARG A 275 8.64 -5.01 64.15
N LYS A 276 8.71 -3.68 63.90
CA LYS A 276 9.00 -2.72 64.95
C LYS A 276 7.85 -2.62 65.96
N VAL A 277 6.61 -2.65 65.54
CA VAL A 277 5.42 -2.64 66.37
C VAL A 277 5.36 -3.92 67.19
N ASP A 278 5.56 -5.08 66.61
CA ASP A 278 5.55 -6.36 67.32
C ASP A 278 6.66 -6.42 68.39
N ALA A 279 7.83 -5.88 68.05
CA ALA A 279 8.91 -5.79 69.04
C ALA A 279 8.57 -4.91 70.23
N VAL A 280 7.84 -3.82 70.07
CA VAL A 280 7.37 -2.93 71.14
C VAL A 280 6.25 -3.59 71.94
N LEU A 281 5.30 -4.22 71.29
CA LEU A 281 4.18 -4.91 71.91
C LEU A 281 4.64 -6.10 72.79
N SER A 282 5.65 -6.81 72.33
CA SER A 282 6.24 -7.94 73.13
C SER A 282 6.89 -7.48 74.45
N VAL A 283 7.43 -6.27 74.43
CA VAL A 283 8.03 -5.69 75.67
C VAL A 283 6.94 -5.20 76.62
N THR A 284 5.82 -4.67 76.10
CA THR A 284 4.75 -4.11 76.98
C THR A 284 3.92 -5.20 77.66
N ASN A 285 3.91 -6.42 77.21
CA ASN A 285 3.18 -7.54 77.78
C ASN A 285 4.06 -8.42 78.73
N SER A 286 5.21 -7.92 79.15
CA SER A 286 6.11 -8.68 80.01
C SER A 286 5.49 -8.78 81.42
N ARG A 287 5.16 -10.00 81.88
CA ARG A 287 4.72 -10.30 83.26
C ARG A 287 5.89 -10.41 84.27
N THR A 288 7.05 -9.88 83.93
CA THR A 288 8.28 -9.99 84.69
C THR A 288 8.09 -9.51 86.14
N SER A 289 7.42 -8.37 86.34
CA SER A 289 7.18 -7.83 87.66
C SER A 289 6.31 -8.77 88.50
N HIS A 290 5.32 -9.41 87.92
CA HIS A 290 4.47 -10.39 88.65
C HIS A 290 5.27 -11.59 89.08
N TYR A 291 6.10 -12.17 88.21
CA TYR A 291 6.93 -13.34 88.52
C TYR A 291 7.97 -13.00 89.59
N LEU A 292 8.58 -11.83 89.53
CA LEU A 292 9.56 -11.39 90.53
C LEU A 292 8.93 -11.10 91.87
N ASP A 293 7.70 -10.52 91.86
CA ASP A 293 6.98 -10.21 93.09
C ASP A 293 6.55 -11.47 93.86
N GLU A 294 5.98 -12.45 93.19
CA GLU A 294 5.60 -13.74 93.77
C GLU A 294 6.83 -14.54 94.21
N LEU A 295 7.91 -14.53 93.43
CA LEU A 295 9.16 -15.16 93.84
C LEU A 295 9.68 -14.51 95.12
N ALA A 296 9.75 -13.17 95.16
CA ALA A 296 10.24 -12.44 96.38
C ALA A 296 9.39 -12.68 97.62
N ALA A 297 8.05 -12.74 97.46
CA ALA A 297 7.14 -13.00 98.58
C ALA A 297 7.27 -14.44 99.12
N SER A 298 7.79 -15.40 98.31
CA SER A 298 7.91 -16.79 98.72
C SER A 298 9.22 -17.14 99.46
N ILE A 299 10.22 -16.25 99.51
CA ILE A 299 11.56 -16.54 99.97
C ILE A 299 11.57 -16.71 101.52
N PRO A 300 11.97 -17.85 102.08
CA PRO A 300 12.18 -18.08 103.50
C PRO A 300 13.29 -17.19 104.05
N LYS A 301 13.23 -16.85 105.32
CA LYS A 301 14.25 -15.99 106.01
C LYS A 301 15.65 -16.60 106.02
N SER A 302 15.76 -17.92 105.79
CA SER A 302 17.02 -18.66 105.76
C SER A 302 17.69 -18.65 104.37
N ILE A 303 17.05 -18.02 103.38
CA ILE A 303 17.53 -17.95 101.97
C ILE A 303 17.82 -16.48 101.68
N LEU A 304 19.03 -16.26 101.13
CA LEU A 304 19.45 -14.97 100.61
C LEU A 304 19.73 -15.12 99.11
N LEU A 305 19.05 -14.28 98.29
CA LEU A 305 19.30 -14.29 96.83
C LEU A 305 20.49 -13.38 96.49
N ASP A 306 21.39 -13.90 95.61
CA ASP A 306 22.53 -13.14 95.10
C ASP A 306 22.22 -12.53 93.75
N GLY A 307 21.35 -13.21 92.98
CA GLY A 307 21.00 -12.71 91.64
C GLY A 307 19.82 -13.44 91.00
N ILE A 308 19.09 -12.71 90.14
CA ILE A 308 17.99 -13.22 89.35
C ILE A 308 18.27 -12.84 87.89
N GLN A 309 18.24 -13.81 86.97
CA GLN A 309 18.33 -13.57 85.53
C GLN A 309 17.00 -14.00 84.92
N TYR A 310 16.25 -13.02 84.45
CA TYR A 310 15.02 -13.28 83.68
C TYR A 310 15.37 -13.37 82.24
N GLN A 311 14.87 -14.40 81.52
CA GLN A 311 15.15 -14.65 80.10
C GLN A 311 16.66 -14.70 79.84
N PRO A 312 17.40 -15.66 80.36
CA PRO A 312 18.85 -15.73 80.17
C PRO A 312 19.20 -15.90 78.68
N LEU A 313 20.34 -15.37 78.26
CA LEU A 313 20.86 -15.50 76.89
C LEU A 313 21.18 -16.97 76.61
N THR A 314 20.67 -17.46 75.49
CA THR A 314 20.98 -18.81 74.94
C THR A 314 22.42 -18.92 74.43
N LYS A 315 22.96 -17.81 73.94
CA LYS A 315 24.32 -17.71 73.41
C LYS A 315 24.91 -16.33 73.69
N PRO A 316 26.23 -16.19 73.66
CA PRO A 316 26.88 -14.89 73.83
C PRO A 316 26.46 -13.96 72.68
N VAL A 317 26.24 -12.69 72.99
CA VAL A 317 25.83 -11.64 72.06
C VAL A 317 26.92 -11.52 70.96
N GLN A 318 26.51 -11.65 69.72
CA GLN A 318 27.36 -11.46 68.55
C GLN A 318 26.91 -10.26 67.73
N VAL A 319 27.85 -9.49 67.15
CA VAL A 319 27.57 -8.33 66.35
C VAL A 319 26.82 -8.77 65.10
N LEU A 320 25.74 -8.07 64.78
CA LEU A 320 24.86 -8.32 63.59
C LEU A 320 24.02 -9.59 63.60
N LYS A 321 23.97 -10.32 64.76
CA LYS A 321 23.03 -11.45 64.91
C LYS A 321 21.93 -11.08 65.91
N PRO A 322 20.70 -11.61 65.69
CA PRO A 322 19.64 -11.41 66.65
C PRO A 322 20.02 -11.99 68.06
N ILE A 323 19.63 -11.28 69.10
CA ILE A 323 19.82 -11.75 70.50
C ILE A 323 18.79 -12.84 70.74
N GLU A 324 19.26 -14.05 71.05
CA GLU A 324 18.42 -15.18 71.43
C GLU A 324 18.38 -15.31 72.97
N VAL A 325 17.18 -15.26 73.54
CA VAL A 325 16.92 -15.42 74.95
C VAL A 325 15.99 -16.61 75.22
N ASN A 326 16.12 -17.26 76.33
CA ASN A 326 15.15 -18.27 76.74
C ASN A 326 13.96 -17.56 77.41
N ILE A 327 12.88 -17.37 76.62
CA ILE A 327 11.74 -16.53 76.94
C ILE A 327 11.05 -16.97 78.29
N ASP A 328 11.01 -18.27 78.49
CA ASP A 328 10.25 -18.88 79.60
C ASP A 328 11.13 -19.32 80.81
N GLU A 329 12.34 -18.82 80.90
CA GLU A 329 13.28 -19.27 81.91
C GLU A 329 13.72 -18.12 82.87
N LEU A 330 13.78 -18.42 84.19
CA LEU A 330 14.40 -17.60 85.18
C LEU A 330 15.53 -18.45 85.81
N ILE A 331 16.68 -17.84 85.96
CA ILE A 331 17.79 -18.42 86.74
C ILE A 331 17.92 -17.62 88.07
N VAL A 332 17.80 -18.31 89.13
CA VAL A 332 17.92 -17.72 90.48
C VAL A 332 19.14 -18.30 91.20
N THR A 333 20.01 -17.43 91.68
CA THR A 333 21.23 -17.81 92.43
C THR A 333 21.17 -17.23 93.86
N GLY A 334 21.66 -17.95 94.79
CA GLY A 334 21.65 -17.51 96.17
C GLY A 334 22.36 -18.46 97.14
N ASN A 335 22.20 -18.12 98.41
CA ASN A 335 22.75 -18.88 99.54
C ASN A 335 21.62 -19.32 100.45
N CYS A 336 21.66 -20.54 100.95
CA CYS A 336 20.74 -21.02 101.98
C CYS A 336 21.49 -21.47 103.25
N ILE A 337 20.94 -21.25 104.42
CA ILE A 337 21.51 -21.63 105.74
C ILE A 337 20.87 -22.96 106.14
N ASN A 338 19.66 -23.24 105.75
CA ASN A 338 18.93 -24.44 106.14
C ASN A 338 18.45 -25.21 104.88
N SER A 339 18.92 -26.46 104.68
CA SER A 339 18.55 -27.25 103.48
C SER A 339 17.12 -27.78 103.51
N GLU A 340 16.47 -27.89 104.67
CA GLU A 340 15.04 -28.23 104.80
C GLU A 340 14.16 -27.12 104.26
N ASP A 341 14.48 -25.87 104.63
CA ASP A 341 13.77 -24.68 104.20
C ASP A 341 13.97 -24.53 102.66
N PHE A 342 15.16 -24.80 102.18
CA PHE A 342 15.41 -24.76 100.71
C PHE A 342 14.57 -25.78 99.94
N SER A 343 14.55 -27.02 100.45
CA SER A 343 13.72 -28.07 99.80
C SER A 343 12.23 -27.75 99.88
N SER A 344 11.77 -27.22 101.01
CA SER A 344 10.37 -26.78 101.21
C SER A 344 10.04 -25.64 100.20
N TRP A 345 10.97 -24.69 99.99
CA TRP A 345 10.82 -23.58 99.13
C TRP A 345 10.79 -24.04 97.61
N LEU A 346 11.58 -24.98 97.24
CA LEU A 346 11.51 -25.58 95.89
C LEU A 346 10.13 -26.20 95.61
N ILE A 347 9.58 -26.99 96.56
CA ILE A 347 8.26 -27.61 96.48
C ILE A 347 7.16 -26.52 96.45
N TYR A 348 7.34 -25.40 97.09
CA TYR A 348 6.41 -24.26 97.06
C TYR A 348 6.45 -23.59 95.69
N LEU A 349 7.64 -23.34 95.13
CA LEU A 349 7.81 -22.77 93.78
C LEU A 349 7.15 -23.63 92.71
N GLU A 350 7.26 -24.94 92.79
CA GLU A 350 6.61 -25.86 91.86
C GLU A 350 5.08 -25.84 91.94
N ARG A 351 4.48 -25.30 92.94
CA ARG A 351 3.03 -25.16 93.11
C ARG A 351 2.46 -23.85 92.60
N LEU A 352 3.32 -22.94 92.19
CA LEU A 352 2.86 -21.67 91.63
C LEU A 352 2.28 -21.90 90.27
N GLU A 353 1.14 -21.27 89.93
CA GLU A 353 0.41 -21.48 88.70
C GLU A 353 1.23 -21.19 87.39
N TRP A 354 2.17 -20.26 87.49
CA TRP A 354 3.00 -19.85 86.40
C TRP A 354 4.31 -20.65 86.26
N VAL A 355 4.61 -21.52 87.22
CA VAL A 355 5.81 -22.38 87.22
C VAL A 355 5.50 -23.75 86.61
N ARG A 356 6.21 -24.11 85.59
CA ARG A 356 6.13 -25.43 84.90
C ARG A 356 6.99 -26.45 85.62
N SER A 357 8.20 -26.05 85.93
CA SER A 357 9.18 -26.92 86.63
C SER A 357 10.26 -26.06 87.30
N VAL A 358 10.82 -26.58 88.39
CA VAL A 358 12.00 -26.03 89.11
C VAL A 358 13.11 -27.04 89.02
N GLU A 359 14.23 -26.68 88.50
CA GLU A 359 15.40 -27.56 88.31
C GLU A 359 16.57 -26.98 89.10
N THR A 360 17.18 -27.76 90.03
CA THR A 360 18.39 -27.35 90.72
C THR A 360 19.61 -27.64 89.80
N LEU A 361 20.27 -26.54 89.38
CA LEU A 361 21.44 -26.62 88.49
C LEU A 361 22.73 -26.88 89.28
N GLU A 362 22.85 -26.18 90.43
CA GLU A 362 24.03 -26.28 91.33
C GLU A 362 23.56 -26.18 92.76
N TYR A 363 24.12 -27.03 93.65
CA TYR A 363 23.94 -26.97 95.10
C TYR A 363 25.20 -27.39 95.78
N ASP A 364 26.02 -26.41 96.26
CA ASP A 364 27.34 -26.64 96.79
C ASP A 364 27.48 -26.18 98.23
N TYR A 365 28.09 -26.98 99.05
CA TYR A 365 28.43 -26.65 100.45
C TYR A 365 29.56 -25.63 100.46
N LYS A 366 29.30 -24.44 100.98
CA LYS A 366 30.30 -23.38 101.12
C LYS A 366 31.07 -23.47 102.46
N ASN A 367 30.39 -23.77 103.59
CA ASN A 367 30.91 -23.99 104.94
C ASN A 367 29.84 -24.71 105.82
N GLN A 368 30.14 -25.02 107.07
CA GLN A 368 29.22 -25.78 107.96
C GLN A 368 27.80 -25.15 108.13
N ASN A 369 27.59 -23.89 107.74
CA ASN A 369 26.32 -23.16 107.95
C ASN A 369 25.74 -22.51 106.72
N SER A 370 26.25 -22.76 105.49
CA SER A 370 25.63 -22.19 104.27
C SER A 370 25.97 -22.98 103.00
N SER A 371 25.03 -23.10 102.14
CA SER A 371 25.16 -23.74 100.78
C SER A 371 24.77 -22.73 99.74
N ASN A 372 25.57 -22.69 98.66
CA ASN A 372 25.22 -21.93 97.46
C ASN A 372 24.27 -22.75 96.58
N PHE A 373 23.28 -22.08 95.98
CA PHE A 373 22.39 -22.74 95.02
C PHE A 373 22.23 -21.95 93.76
N LYS A 374 21.92 -22.66 92.67
CA LYS A 374 21.48 -22.12 91.39
C LYS A 374 20.31 -22.95 90.90
N ILE A 375 19.21 -22.35 90.82
CA ILE A 375 18.00 -23.01 90.30
C ILE A 375 17.52 -22.36 89.00
N LYS A 376 16.94 -23.17 88.11
CA LYS A 376 16.26 -22.76 86.92
C LYS A 376 14.77 -23.00 87.10
N ILE A 377 14.00 -21.94 86.94
CA ILE A 377 12.54 -21.95 86.95
C ILE A 377 12.06 -21.79 85.55
N SER A 378 11.32 -22.77 85.07
CA SER A 378 10.67 -22.69 83.74
C SER A 378 9.23 -22.20 83.93
N ALA A 379 8.89 -21.10 83.31
CA ALA A 379 7.54 -20.53 83.37
C ALA A 379 6.61 -21.17 82.33
N THR A 380 5.33 -21.19 82.67
CA THR A 380 4.28 -21.58 81.73
C THR A 380 3.99 -20.39 80.85
N THR A 381 4.23 -20.50 79.54
CA THR A 381 3.75 -19.49 78.56
C THR A 381 2.23 -19.53 78.51
N PRO A 382 1.55 -18.38 78.60
CA PRO A 382 0.09 -18.31 78.54
C PRO A 382 -0.46 -18.71 77.15
#